data_fa6493ad32d8c89746f791985f4425dc
#
_entry.id   fa6493ad32d8c89746f791985f4425dc
#
_cell.length_a   1.000
_cell.length_b   1.000
_cell.length_c   1.000
_cell.angle_alpha   90.00
_cell.angle_beta   90.00
_cell.angle_gamma   90.00
#
_symmetry.space_group_name_H-M   'P 1'
#
loop_
_entity.id
_entity.type
_entity.pdbx_description
1 polymer ?
#
loop_
_entity_poly.entity_id
_entity_poly.type
_entity_poly.pdbx_seq_one_letter_code
_entity_poly.pdbx_strand_id
1 'polypeptide(L)'
;YVYAVLPIWRECARVLKPGGRLLAGLDNGLNFAFDEDETRIINTLPFNPLEDEAQMRQLEKDKSGVQFSHTAHEQLTGQLKAGLQLLDLYEDTNGYGNLHEHNIPTYWATLARKA
;
A
#
# COMPACT_ATOMS: atom_id res chain seq x y z
N TYR A 1 -0.96 7.36 4.02
CA TYR A 1 0.02 8.45 4.12
C TYR A 1 1.01 8.24 5.26
N VAL A 2 1.37 7.01 5.48
CA VAL A 2 2.19 6.59 6.61
C VAL A 2 3.60 6.29 6.13
N TYR A 3 4.60 6.87 6.80
CA TYR A 3 6.01 6.62 6.46
C TYR A 3 6.43 5.19 6.78
N ALA A 4 6.04 4.65 7.95
CA ALA A 4 6.35 3.29 8.36
C ALA A 4 5.07 2.55 8.75
N VAL A 5 4.92 1.31 8.26
CA VAL A 5 3.67 0.53 8.47
C VAL A 5 3.73 -0.43 9.64
N LEU A 6 4.91 -0.91 10.04
CA LEU A 6 5.01 -1.90 11.13
C LEU A 6 4.37 -1.44 12.44
N PRO A 7 4.57 -0.18 12.88
CA PRO A 7 3.89 0.30 14.10
C PRO A 7 2.36 0.25 13.99
N ILE A 8 1.81 0.47 12.81
CA ILE A 8 0.36 0.38 12.57
C ILE A 8 -0.12 -1.05 12.73
N TRP A 9 0.59 -2.01 12.13
CA TRP A 9 0.22 -3.41 12.27
C TRP A 9 0.30 -3.89 13.72
N ARG A 10 1.31 -3.43 14.45
CA ARG A 10 1.45 -3.73 15.88
C ARG A 10 0.28 -3.18 16.69
N GLU A 11 -0.16 -1.96 16.38
CA GLU A 11 -1.29 -1.35 17.06
C GLU A 11 -2.60 -2.06 16.72
N CYS A 12 -2.80 -2.46 15.48
CA CYS A 12 -3.95 -3.28 15.08
C CYS A 12 -3.99 -4.59 15.86
N ALA A 13 -2.84 -5.27 15.96
CA ALA A 13 -2.74 -6.51 16.71
C ALA A 13 -3.01 -6.30 18.21
N ARG A 14 -2.53 -5.19 18.75
CA ARG A 14 -2.73 -4.86 20.18
C ARG A 14 -4.20 -4.75 20.54
N VAL A 15 -4.99 -4.06 19.70
CA VAL A 15 -6.41 -3.80 20.02
C VAL A 15 -7.31 -4.99 19.74
N LEU A 16 -6.86 -5.95 18.95
CA LEU A 16 -7.64 -7.15 18.66
C LEU A 16 -7.60 -8.12 19.83
N LYS A 17 -8.73 -8.78 20.07
CA LYS A 17 -8.77 -9.92 20.99
C LYS A 17 -8.14 -11.15 20.32
N PRO A 18 -7.61 -12.12 21.06
CA PRO A 18 -7.19 -13.39 20.48
C PRO A 18 -8.31 -13.99 19.62
N GLY A 19 -7.97 -14.41 18.41
CA GLY A 19 -8.95 -14.88 17.42
C GLY A 19 -9.67 -13.79 16.66
N GLY A 20 -9.49 -12.52 17.03
CA GLY A 20 -10.04 -11.38 16.34
C GLY A 20 -9.45 -11.25 14.93
N ARG A 21 -10.23 -10.69 14.00
CA ARG A 21 -9.86 -10.60 12.58
C ARG A 21 -9.66 -9.16 12.15
N LEU A 22 -8.72 -8.94 11.24
CA LEU A 22 -8.44 -7.66 10.61
C LEU A 22 -8.64 -7.79 9.11
N LEU A 23 -9.53 -6.98 8.55
CA LEU A 23 -9.65 -6.82 7.12
C LEU A 23 -9.00 -5.50 6.74
N ALA A 24 -7.92 -5.56 5.97
CA ALA A 24 -7.18 -4.37 5.56
C ALA A 24 -7.23 -4.20 4.05
N GLY A 25 -7.63 -3.03 3.59
CA GLY A 25 -7.52 -2.62 2.20
C GLY A 25 -6.24 -1.83 2.00
N LEU A 26 -5.42 -2.22 1.04
CA LEU A 26 -4.08 -1.69 0.83
C LEU A 26 -3.85 -1.36 -0.63
N ASP A 27 -3.11 -0.27 -0.85
CA ASP A 27 -2.55 0.05 -2.14
C ASP A 27 -1.26 -0.77 -2.32
N ASN A 28 -1.09 -1.43 -3.46
CA ASN A 28 0.14 -2.20 -3.70
C ASN A 28 1.31 -1.35 -4.20
N GLY A 29 1.09 -0.04 -4.35
CA GLY A 29 2.12 0.91 -4.77
C GLY A 29 2.32 1.02 -6.27
N LEU A 30 1.73 0.16 -7.06
CA LEU A 30 1.99 0.10 -8.49
C LEU A 30 1.56 1.39 -9.21
N ASN A 31 0.45 1.99 -8.78
CA ASN A 31 -0.03 3.25 -9.34
C ASN A 31 0.96 4.40 -9.16
N PHE A 32 1.81 4.38 -8.12
CA PHE A 32 2.81 5.42 -7.89
C PHE A 32 3.95 5.38 -8.90
N ALA A 33 4.15 4.28 -9.60
CA ALA A 33 5.19 4.16 -10.61
C ALA A 33 4.86 4.92 -11.90
N PHE A 34 3.59 5.19 -12.16
CA PHE A 34 3.10 5.70 -13.43
C PHE A 34 2.83 7.20 -13.41
N ASP A 35 2.81 7.81 -14.61
CA ASP A 35 2.32 9.17 -14.80
C ASP A 35 0.79 9.23 -14.62
N GLU A 36 0.23 10.44 -14.68
CA GLU A 36 -1.21 10.66 -14.46
C GLU A 36 -2.08 9.84 -15.44
N ASP A 37 -1.64 9.69 -16.68
CA ASP A 37 -2.37 8.96 -17.72
C ASP A 37 -2.15 7.44 -17.64
N GLU A 38 -1.30 6.99 -16.75
CA GLU A 38 -0.95 5.57 -16.59
C GLU A 38 -0.37 4.95 -17.87
N THR A 39 0.40 5.73 -18.63
CA THR A 39 0.98 5.28 -19.90
C THR A 39 2.50 5.11 -19.83
N ARG A 40 3.15 5.71 -18.85
CA ARG A 40 4.62 5.70 -18.71
C ARG A 40 5.02 5.48 -17.28
N ILE A 41 6.09 4.72 -17.10
CA ILE A 41 6.71 4.53 -15.80
C ILE A 41 7.64 5.71 -15.54
N ILE A 42 7.41 6.45 -14.48
CA ILE A 42 8.17 7.66 -14.16
C ILE A 42 8.83 7.65 -12.78
N ASN A 43 8.43 6.74 -11.89
CA ASN A 43 8.95 6.70 -10.53
C ASN A 43 9.51 5.34 -10.16
N THR A 44 10.55 5.37 -9.34
CA THR A 44 11.05 4.20 -8.64
C THR A 44 10.17 3.89 -7.43
N LEU A 45 9.96 2.63 -7.14
CA LEU A 45 9.23 2.19 -5.96
C LEU A 45 10.17 1.63 -4.90
N PRO A 46 9.88 1.74 -3.60
CA PRO A 46 8.68 2.38 -3.06
C PRO A 46 8.69 3.89 -3.25
N PHE A 47 7.50 4.48 -3.39
CA PHE A 47 7.35 5.92 -3.53
C PHE A 47 7.62 6.59 -2.20
N ASN A 48 8.67 7.42 -2.15
CA ASN A 48 9.09 8.09 -0.93
C ASN A 48 9.59 9.51 -1.26
N PRO A 49 8.71 10.51 -1.21
CA PRO A 49 9.09 11.88 -1.58
C PRO A 49 10.08 12.53 -0.62
N LEU A 50 10.26 11.99 0.59
CA LEU A 50 11.25 12.51 1.52
C LEU A 50 12.68 12.16 1.10
N GLU A 51 12.86 11.14 0.27
CA GLU A 51 14.15 10.69 -0.23
C GLU A 51 14.34 10.94 -1.73
N ASP A 52 13.34 11.51 -2.41
CA ASP A 52 13.37 11.75 -3.86
C ASP A 52 12.76 13.12 -4.17
N GLU A 53 13.60 14.05 -4.58
CA GLU A 53 13.19 15.42 -4.87
C GLU A 53 12.21 15.50 -6.04
N ALA A 54 12.35 14.65 -7.05
CA ALA A 54 11.44 14.64 -8.20
C ALA A 54 10.04 14.20 -7.78
N GLN A 55 9.95 13.23 -6.90
CA GLN A 55 8.66 12.77 -6.35
C GLN A 55 8.02 13.85 -5.48
N MET A 56 8.80 14.55 -4.66
CA MET A 56 8.29 15.66 -3.86
C MET A 56 7.78 16.80 -4.74
N ARG A 57 8.51 17.15 -5.79
CA ARG A 57 8.07 18.18 -6.73
C ARG A 57 6.79 17.80 -7.45
N GLN A 58 6.63 16.52 -7.79
CA GLN A 58 5.40 16.02 -8.40
C GLN A 58 4.21 16.22 -7.48
N LEU A 59 4.35 15.87 -6.20
CA LEU A 59 3.27 16.06 -5.22
C LEU A 59 2.93 17.54 -5.04
N GLU A 60 3.93 18.41 -4.98
CA GLU A 60 3.72 19.87 -4.88
C GLU A 60 2.97 20.40 -6.09
N LYS A 61 3.36 19.96 -7.30
CA LYS A 61 2.71 20.36 -8.54
C LYS A 61 1.25 19.91 -8.59
N ASP A 62 0.97 18.69 -8.15
CA ASP A 62 -0.38 18.11 -8.14
C ASP A 62 -1.19 18.60 -6.94
N LYS A 63 -0.60 19.39 -6.04
CA LYS A 63 -1.20 19.84 -4.78
C LYS A 63 -1.70 18.68 -3.91
N SER A 64 -1.03 17.56 -4.02
CA SER A 64 -1.30 16.40 -3.19
C SER A 64 -0.58 16.51 -1.86
N GLY A 65 -1.12 15.88 -0.82
CA GLY A 65 -0.40 15.72 0.44
C GLY A 65 0.76 14.76 0.29
N VAL A 66 1.66 14.74 1.27
CA VAL A 66 2.79 13.80 1.26
C VAL A 66 2.26 12.38 1.32
N GLN A 67 2.65 11.56 0.35
CA GLN A 67 2.19 10.19 0.21
C GLN A 67 3.39 9.25 0.10
N PHE A 68 3.20 8.00 0.55
CA PHE A 68 4.21 6.96 0.51
C PHE A 68 3.60 5.69 -0.06
N SER A 69 4.37 4.96 -0.85
CA SER A 69 4.02 3.56 -1.14
C SER A 69 4.88 2.65 -0.27
N HIS A 70 4.43 1.43 -0.08
CA HIS A 70 5.12 0.42 0.70
C HIS A 70 5.18 -0.88 -0.09
N THR A 71 6.27 -1.61 0.07
CA THR A 71 6.44 -2.89 -0.61
C THR A 71 5.48 -3.93 -0.05
N ALA A 72 5.20 -4.97 -0.85
CA ALA A 72 4.47 -6.13 -0.37
C ALA A 72 5.15 -6.74 0.86
N HIS A 73 6.48 -6.80 0.85
CA HIS A 73 7.26 -7.29 1.97
C HIS A 73 6.97 -6.50 3.25
N GLU A 74 7.00 -5.17 3.20
CA GLU A 74 6.70 -4.34 4.37
C GLU A 74 5.29 -4.58 4.90
N GLN A 75 4.31 -4.63 4.01
CA GLN A 75 2.91 -4.75 4.40
C GLN A 75 2.56 -6.14 4.91
N LEU A 76 2.96 -7.18 4.21
CA LEU A 76 2.60 -8.55 4.57
C LEU A 76 3.48 -9.07 5.70
N THR A 77 4.80 -8.90 5.62
CA THR A 77 5.71 -9.30 6.69
C THR A 77 5.46 -8.49 7.96
N GLY A 78 5.08 -7.22 7.81
CA GLY A 78 4.71 -6.37 8.94
C GLY A 78 3.53 -6.97 9.74
N GLN A 79 2.51 -7.44 9.04
CA GLN A 79 1.38 -8.12 9.71
C GLN A 79 1.82 -9.39 10.42
N LEU A 80 2.64 -10.21 9.78
CA LEU A 80 3.17 -11.45 10.38
C LEU A 80 4.03 -11.16 11.60
N LYS A 81 4.91 -10.16 11.53
CA LYS A 81 5.76 -9.76 12.66
C LYS A 81 4.96 -9.17 13.82
N ALA A 82 3.81 -8.59 13.54
CA ALA A 82 2.91 -8.07 14.57
C ALA A 82 2.10 -9.17 15.28
N GLY A 83 2.23 -10.42 14.85
CA GLY A 83 1.52 -11.56 15.45
C GLY A 83 0.20 -11.89 14.78
N LEU A 84 -0.02 -11.38 13.56
CA LEU A 84 -1.21 -11.70 12.78
C LEU A 84 -0.93 -12.87 11.85
N GLN A 85 -1.94 -13.72 11.65
CA GLN A 85 -1.90 -14.81 10.70
C GLN A 85 -2.71 -14.40 9.47
N LEU A 86 -2.09 -14.44 8.29
CA LEU A 86 -2.81 -14.16 7.05
C LEU A 86 -3.70 -15.34 6.69
N LEU A 87 -4.99 -15.08 6.52
CA LEU A 87 -5.98 -16.09 6.16
C LEU A 87 -6.32 -16.04 4.68
N ASP A 88 -6.32 -14.84 4.09
CA ASP A 88 -6.70 -14.65 2.69
C ASP A 88 -6.10 -13.36 2.15
N LEU A 89 -5.99 -13.29 0.83
CA LEU A 89 -5.54 -12.11 0.11
C LEU A 89 -6.30 -12.02 -1.20
N TYR A 90 -6.81 -10.85 -1.51
CA TYR A 90 -7.54 -10.54 -2.74
C TYR A 90 -6.93 -9.34 -3.43
N GLU A 91 -6.75 -9.43 -4.74
CA GLU A 91 -6.24 -8.33 -5.56
C GLU A 91 -7.32 -7.77 -6.46
N ASP A 92 -7.28 -6.46 -6.73
CA ASP A 92 -8.18 -5.83 -7.67
C ASP A 92 -7.55 -4.59 -8.29
N THR A 93 -8.16 -4.13 -9.38
CA THR A 93 -7.81 -2.87 -10.02
C THR A 93 -8.55 -1.72 -9.33
N ASN A 94 -8.17 -0.49 -9.64
CA ASN A 94 -8.88 0.69 -9.13
C ASN A 94 -10.21 0.98 -9.84
N GLY A 95 -10.60 0.15 -10.82
CA GLY A 95 -11.91 0.23 -11.47
C GLY A 95 -11.99 1.18 -12.67
N TYR A 96 -10.92 1.90 -12.99
CA TYR A 96 -10.87 2.80 -14.15
C TYR A 96 -9.42 3.07 -14.55
N GLY A 97 -9.23 3.61 -15.75
CA GLY A 97 -7.92 4.00 -16.26
C GLY A 97 -7.20 2.89 -17.02
N ASN A 98 -6.00 3.22 -17.49
CA ASN A 98 -5.23 2.34 -18.36
C ASN A 98 -4.78 1.05 -17.67
N LEU A 99 -4.43 1.13 -16.40
CA LEU A 99 -4.05 -0.05 -15.63
C LEU A 99 -5.24 -1.00 -15.46
N HIS A 100 -6.43 -0.45 -15.18
CA HIS A 100 -7.65 -1.24 -15.09
C HIS A 100 -7.97 -1.93 -16.41
N GLU A 101 -7.85 -1.22 -17.54
CA GLU A 101 -8.13 -1.77 -18.86
C GLU A 101 -7.19 -2.92 -19.23
N HIS A 102 -5.99 -2.92 -18.68
CA HIS A 102 -5.01 -4.00 -18.86
C HIS A 102 -5.08 -5.05 -17.74
N ASN A 103 -6.09 -4.96 -16.86
CA ASN A 103 -6.29 -5.84 -15.73
C ASN A 103 -5.06 -5.93 -14.81
N ILE A 104 -4.42 -4.79 -14.58
CA ILE A 104 -3.26 -4.69 -13.68
C ILE A 104 -3.74 -4.29 -12.30
N PRO A 105 -3.59 -5.16 -11.27
CA PRO A 105 -4.04 -4.84 -9.92
C PRO A 105 -3.22 -3.71 -9.30
N THR A 106 -3.90 -2.77 -8.64
CA THR A 106 -3.26 -1.68 -7.88
C THR A 106 -3.60 -1.73 -6.40
N TYR A 107 -4.55 -2.57 -6.03
CA TYR A 107 -5.00 -2.77 -4.66
C TYR A 107 -5.02 -4.23 -4.28
N TRP A 108 -4.90 -4.46 -2.98
CA TRP A 108 -5.19 -5.76 -2.39
C TRP A 108 -5.92 -5.58 -1.06
N ALA A 109 -6.61 -6.62 -0.65
CA ALA A 109 -7.19 -6.70 0.68
C ALA A 109 -6.65 -7.95 1.35
N THR A 110 -6.26 -7.82 2.61
CA THR A 110 -5.80 -8.95 3.41
C THR A 110 -6.80 -9.22 4.52
N LEU A 111 -7.06 -10.50 4.76
CA LEU A 111 -7.79 -10.94 5.94
C LEU A 111 -6.79 -11.63 6.86
N ALA A 112 -6.65 -11.13 8.06
CA ALA A 112 -5.71 -11.64 9.04
C ALA A 112 -6.42 -11.94 10.36
N ARG A 113 -5.82 -12.82 11.16
CA ARG A 113 -6.34 -13.22 12.46
C ARG A 113 -5.25 -13.08 13.50
N LYS A 114 -5.60 -12.57 14.67
CA LYS A 114 -4.70 -12.57 15.83
C LYS A 114 -4.64 -13.97 16.44
N ALA A 115 -3.44 -14.46 16.56
CA ALA A 115 -3.19 -15.79 17.17
C ALA A 115 -3.57 -15.82 18.64
#